data_c8de4f70ab2c32013f06273dd03702f1
#
_entry.id   c8de4f70ab2c32013f06273dd03702f1
#
_cell.length_a   1.000
_cell.length_b   1.000
_cell.length_c   1.000
_cell.angle_alpha   90.00
_cell.angle_beta   90.00
_cell.angle_gamma   90.00
#
_symmetry.space_group_name_H-M   'P 1'
#
loop_
_entity.id
_entity.type
_entity.pdbx_description
1 polymer ?
#
loop_
_entity_poly.entity_id
_entity_poly.type
_entity_poly.pdbx_seq_one_letter_code
_entity_poly.pdbx_strand_id
1 'polypeptide(L)'
;MCIQKTVKISELPSSQSLAQKMPVSEEVRNNIAKYRKTIVNILSGKDKRMLLISGPCSIHSPDAALRYARKLKALSELVSDHFFVVMRVYFEKPRTTTGWKGLIYDPDLNGDCNIEKGLTMARKLLIEISEIGIPAATELLDPITAVYYTDLVSWAGIGARTTESQTHRQFVSSLSFPVGFKNSSDGNVQVAVDGVCASNSSHSYIGLQKDGRCEIVRTTGNPYSHLVLRGSMHGVNYDAVSIAEAKRKLGQSKAHVQRLIVDCSHGNSNKDYTRQSIAFEDVMRQCRNGERAVAGIMLESNIKAGKQPFSETPDPDISVTDGCISFEETRDLVIRALQKMDSPQERQAKTSTVKKIKYSGKKVAFLGPDGTFSQLASQKHFGMQNQYLGHSNVNEIFRSVIDNAVDYGCVPIENSSEGVVTQTLDLLMQYPLKITDEVVIPIRQCLLGREGMPIHKIYCHAQTKGQCRGYLSTKFPNVQVLETESNALAAQFASREVGAA
;
A
#
# COMPACT_ATOMS: atom_id res chain seq x y z
N MET A 1 -8.50 28.14 39.45
CA MET A 1 -9.69 27.29 39.14
C MET A 1 -9.70 27.00 37.66
N CYS A 2 -9.41 25.76 37.25
CA CYS A 2 -9.65 25.32 35.87
C CYS A 2 -11.16 25.27 35.68
N ILE A 3 -11.71 26.13 34.83
CA ILE A 3 -13.13 26.06 34.43
C ILE A 3 -13.27 24.86 33.48
N GLN A 4 -13.60 23.70 34.03
CA GLN A 4 -13.97 22.54 33.19
C GLN A 4 -15.35 22.82 32.60
N LYS A 5 -15.42 22.95 31.26
CA LYS A 5 -16.68 22.97 30.51
C LYS A 5 -17.23 21.54 30.28
N THR A 6 -17.00 20.62 31.20
CA THR A 6 -17.53 19.25 31.12
C THR A 6 -18.98 19.27 31.53
N VAL A 7 -19.88 18.82 30.66
CA VAL A 7 -21.33 18.85 30.89
C VAL A 7 -21.79 17.66 31.73
N LYS A 8 -21.21 16.46 31.52
CA LYS A 8 -21.57 15.22 32.22
C LYS A 8 -20.37 14.29 32.27
N ILE A 9 -20.17 13.62 33.39
CA ILE A 9 -19.26 12.50 33.55
C ILE A 9 -20.09 11.30 33.98
N SER A 10 -19.89 10.16 33.32
CA SER A 10 -20.48 8.89 33.70
C SER A 10 -19.42 7.79 33.75
N GLU A 11 -19.60 6.82 34.63
CA GLU A 11 -18.70 5.68 34.74
C GLU A 11 -18.83 4.78 33.51
N LEU A 12 -17.70 4.26 33.06
CA LEU A 12 -17.61 3.24 32.02
C LEU A 12 -17.20 1.91 32.69
N PRO A 13 -17.90 0.79 32.44
CA PRO A 13 -17.45 -0.51 32.94
C PRO A 13 -16.04 -0.82 32.51
N SER A 14 -15.23 -1.41 33.40
CA SER A 14 -13.87 -1.83 33.04
C SER A 14 -13.89 -2.93 31.97
N SER A 15 -12.80 -3.05 31.19
CA SER A 15 -12.69 -4.12 30.18
C SER A 15 -12.74 -5.52 30.79
N GLN A 16 -12.29 -5.68 32.04
CA GLN A 16 -12.40 -6.91 32.81
C GLN A 16 -13.87 -7.23 33.13
N SER A 17 -14.65 -6.25 33.58
CA SER A 17 -16.09 -6.42 33.86
C SER A 17 -16.84 -6.82 32.59
N LEU A 18 -16.54 -6.17 31.46
CA LEU A 18 -17.17 -6.50 30.18
C LEU A 18 -16.77 -7.91 29.72
N ALA A 19 -15.52 -8.31 29.88
CA ALA A 19 -15.04 -9.65 29.53
C ALA A 19 -15.66 -10.74 30.43
N GLN A 20 -15.95 -10.44 31.70
CA GLN A 20 -16.65 -11.36 32.60
C GLN A 20 -18.13 -11.54 32.21
N LYS A 21 -18.80 -10.46 31.79
CA LYS A 21 -20.17 -10.52 31.28
C LYS A 21 -20.30 -11.27 29.95
N MET A 22 -19.24 -11.22 29.12
CA MET A 22 -19.18 -11.88 27.82
C MET A 22 -17.91 -12.75 27.72
N PRO A 23 -17.93 -13.92 28.37
CA PRO A 23 -16.76 -14.82 28.39
C PRO A 23 -16.52 -15.41 26.98
N VAL A 24 -15.26 -15.59 26.68
CA VAL A 24 -14.81 -16.22 25.43
C VAL A 24 -14.58 -17.71 25.70
N SER A 25 -15.09 -18.58 24.83
CA SER A 25 -14.85 -20.03 24.94
C SER A 25 -13.36 -20.37 24.78
N GLU A 26 -12.95 -21.50 25.33
CA GLU A 26 -11.57 -21.98 25.19
C GLU A 26 -11.22 -22.24 23.72
N GLU A 27 -12.15 -22.78 22.96
CA GLU A 27 -12.00 -23.01 21.53
C GLU A 27 -11.70 -21.70 20.76
N VAL A 28 -12.48 -20.64 21.01
CA VAL A 28 -12.24 -19.32 20.38
C VAL A 28 -10.87 -18.77 20.78
N ARG A 29 -10.47 -18.85 22.05
CA ARG A 29 -9.12 -18.43 22.49
C ARG A 29 -8.01 -19.17 21.75
N ASN A 30 -8.13 -20.49 21.65
CA ASN A 30 -7.17 -21.33 20.95
C ASN A 30 -7.11 -21.01 19.45
N ASN A 31 -8.25 -20.75 18.82
CA ASN A 31 -8.31 -20.34 17.43
C ASN A 31 -7.62 -18.98 17.21
N ILE A 32 -7.85 -17.99 18.05
CA ILE A 32 -7.19 -16.68 17.96
C ILE A 32 -5.67 -16.83 18.10
N ALA A 33 -5.21 -17.63 19.07
CA ALA A 33 -3.78 -17.91 19.24
C ALA A 33 -3.16 -18.57 17.99
N LYS A 34 -3.87 -19.53 17.39
CA LYS A 34 -3.47 -20.18 16.14
C LYS A 34 -3.44 -19.18 14.96
N TYR A 35 -4.43 -18.31 14.85
CA TYR A 35 -4.48 -17.28 13.80
C TYR A 35 -3.31 -16.32 13.91
N ARG A 36 -3.02 -15.81 15.12
CA ARG A 36 -1.87 -14.94 15.40
C ARG A 36 -0.55 -15.61 14.98
N LYS A 37 -0.37 -16.87 15.36
CA LYS A 37 0.81 -17.65 14.97
C LYS A 37 0.94 -17.82 13.47
N THR A 38 -0.18 -18.07 12.77
CA THR A 38 -0.20 -18.19 11.30
C THR A 38 0.21 -16.87 10.65
N ILE A 39 -0.35 -15.75 11.10
CA ILE A 39 0.00 -14.42 10.57
C ILE A 39 1.49 -14.13 10.79
N VAL A 40 2.03 -14.43 11.97
CA VAL A 40 3.47 -14.29 12.28
C VAL A 40 4.32 -15.15 11.32
N ASN A 41 3.91 -16.39 11.05
CA ASN A 41 4.61 -17.27 10.12
C ASN A 41 4.61 -16.71 8.69
N ILE A 42 3.51 -16.13 8.24
CA ILE A 42 3.42 -15.47 6.93
C ILE A 42 4.34 -14.26 6.89
N LEU A 43 4.29 -13.39 7.90
CA LEU A 43 5.13 -12.19 7.97
C LEU A 43 6.63 -12.51 8.05
N SER A 44 7.00 -13.63 8.67
CA SER A 44 8.39 -14.11 8.73
C SER A 44 8.81 -14.95 7.52
N GLY A 45 7.91 -15.22 6.58
CA GLY A 45 8.17 -16.04 5.37
C GLY A 45 8.24 -17.55 5.61
N LYS A 46 7.94 -18.03 6.83
CA LYS A 46 7.83 -19.46 7.16
C LYS A 46 6.62 -20.12 6.51
N ASP A 47 5.52 -19.40 6.43
CA ASP A 47 4.33 -19.77 5.67
C ASP A 47 4.36 -19.01 4.32
N LYS A 48 4.20 -19.71 3.21
CA LYS A 48 4.31 -19.16 1.86
C LYS A 48 3.03 -18.48 1.37
N ARG A 49 1.93 -18.67 2.10
CA ARG A 49 0.67 -17.98 1.79
C ARG A 49 0.81 -16.48 1.97
N MET A 50 -0.13 -15.75 1.39
CA MET A 50 -0.25 -14.31 1.58
C MET A 50 -1.43 -14.00 2.50
N LEU A 51 -1.35 -12.91 3.25
CA LEU A 51 -2.51 -12.37 3.97
C LEU A 51 -3.46 -11.70 2.98
N LEU A 52 -4.74 -12.02 3.08
CA LEU A 52 -5.82 -11.25 2.45
C LEU A 52 -6.67 -10.64 3.56
N ILE A 53 -6.49 -9.35 3.81
CA ILE A 53 -7.25 -8.62 4.82
C ILE A 53 -8.39 -7.89 4.10
N SER A 54 -9.64 -8.38 4.24
CA SER A 54 -10.78 -7.86 3.48
C SER A 54 -12.01 -7.66 4.36
N GLY A 55 -12.73 -6.57 4.13
CA GLY A 55 -13.97 -6.25 4.83
C GLY A 55 -14.34 -4.77 4.74
N PRO A 56 -15.45 -4.37 5.36
CA PRO A 56 -15.96 -3.00 5.29
C PRO A 56 -14.94 -1.93 5.72
N CYS A 57 -15.08 -0.76 5.13
CA CYS A 57 -14.31 0.42 5.56
C CYS A 57 -14.53 0.69 7.05
N SER A 58 -15.79 0.59 7.51
CA SER A 58 -16.17 0.63 8.92
C SER A 58 -17.42 -0.22 9.15
N ILE A 59 -17.55 -0.76 10.35
CA ILE A 59 -18.75 -1.49 10.79
C ILE A 59 -19.76 -0.49 11.34
N HIS A 60 -20.93 -0.42 10.71
CA HIS A 60 -22.09 0.33 11.22
C HIS A 60 -23.30 -0.58 11.48
N SER A 61 -23.31 -1.80 10.91
CA SER A 61 -24.32 -2.82 11.11
C SER A 61 -23.67 -4.15 11.50
N PRO A 62 -23.82 -4.61 12.76
CA PRO A 62 -23.33 -5.92 13.17
C PRO A 62 -23.90 -7.08 12.34
N ASP A 63 -25.18 -7.03 12.01
CA ASP A 63 -25.83 -8.10 11.21
C ASP A 63 -25.26 -8.18 9.79
N ALA A 64 -25.01 -7.05 9.15
CA ALA A 64 -24.35 -7.02 7.85
C ALA A 64 -22.90 -7.55 7.95
N ALA A 65 -22.17 -7.20 9.02
CA ALA A 65 -20.84 -7.71 9.27
C ALA A 65 -20.81 -9.23 9.44
N LEU A 66 -21.79 -9.82 10.12
CA LEU A 66 -21.91 -11.28 10.27
C LEU A 66 -22.28 -11.96 8.94
N ARG A 67 -23.15 -11.36 8.12
CA ARG A 67 -23.41 -11.87 6.76
C ARG A 67 -22.14 -11.83 5.91
N TYR A 68 -21.37 -10.73 5.98
CA TYR A 68 -20.09 -10.62 5.30
C TYR A 68 -19.08 -11.68 5.80
N ALA A 69 -18.99 -11.88 7.12
CA ALA A 69 -18.09 -12.86 7.73
C ALA A 69 -18.36 -14.30 7.21
N ARG A 70 -19.64 -14.70 7.10
CA ARG A 70 -20.01 -16.03 6.55
C ARG A 70 -19.60 -16.18 5.08
N LYS A 71 -19.83 -15.15 4.25
CA LYS A 71 -19.39 -15.13 2.85
C LYS A 71 -17.85 -15.20 2.77
N LEU A 72 -17.15 -14.45 3.61
CA LEU A 72 -15.70 -14.41 3.65
C LEU A 72 -15.12 -15.76 4.14
N LYS A 73 -15.79 -16.43 5.07
CA LYS A 73 -15.42 -17.77 5.53
C LYS A 73 -15.45 -18.78 4.36
N ALA A 74 -16.54 -18.79 3.58
CA ALA A 74 -16.63 -19.65 2.40
C ALA A 74 -15.52 -19.34 1.38
N LEU A 75 -15.22 -18.07 1.12
CA LEU A 75 -14.10 -17.69 0.26
C LEU A 75 -12.77 -18.16 0.84
N SER A 76 -12.56 -18.04 2.16
CA SER A 76 -11.31 -18.42 2.83
C SER A 76 -10.96 -19.91 2.66
N GLU A 77 -11.97 -20.76 2.58
CA GLU A 77 -11.81 -22.21 2.33
C GLU A 77 -11.37 -22.49 0.88
N LEU A 78 -11.98 -21.80 -0.08
CA LEU A 78 -11.63 -21.91 -1.49
C LEU A 78 -10.21 -21.48 -1.84
N VAL A 79 -9.65 -20.52 -1.09
CA VAL A 79 -8.35 -19.91 -1.38
C VAL A 79 -7.26 -20.27 -0.37
N SER A 80 -7.52 -21.26 0.50
CA SER A 80 -6.71 -21.63 1.66
C SER A 80 -5.26 -22.00 1.36
N ASP A 81 -4.98 -22.52 0.15
CA ASP A 81 -3.64 -22.91 -0.27
C ASP A 81 -2.73 -21.70 -0.58
N HIS A 82 -3.32 -20.57 -0.94
CA HIS A 82 -2.61 -19.38 -1.37
C HIS A 82 -2.78 -18.19 -0.42
N PHE A 83 -3.94 -18.07 0.20
CA PHE A 83 -4.27 -16.96 1.08
C PHE A 83 -4.66 -17.43 2.48
N PHE A 84 -4.21 -16.68 3.48
CA PHE A 84 -4.79 -16.69 4.81
C PHE A 84 -5.68 -15.45 4.95
N VAL A 85 -6.99 -15.66 4.99
CA VAL A 85 -7.99 -14.60 4.94
C VAL A 85 -8.28 -14.08 6.36
N VAL A 86 -8.28 -12.77 6.51
CA VAL A 86 -8.55 -12.05 7.77
C VAL A 86 -9.64 -11.01 7.49
N MET A 87 -10.68 -10.94 8.32
CA MET A 87 -11.75 -9.97 8.16
C MET A 87 -11.38 -8.61 8.75
N ARG A 88 -11.56 -7.54 7.97
CA ARG A 88 -11.53 -6.16 8.50
C ARG A 88 -12.79 -5.91 9.33
N VAL A 89 -12.59 -5.53 10.60
CA VAL A 89 -13.66 -5.21 11.57
C VAL A 89 -13.29 -3.89 12.25
N TYR A 90 -13.47 -2.79 11.55
CA TYR A 90 -13.07 -1.46 12.00
C TYR A 90 -14.26 -0.77 12.68
N PHE A 91 -14.16 -0.54 13.97
CA PHE A 91 -15.21 0.04 14.82
C PHE A 91 -15.10 1.55 15.00
N GLU A 92 -13.93 2.11 14.72
CA GLU A 92 -13.57 3.49 14.94
C GLU A 92 -13.11 4.14 13.64
N LYS A 93 -13.42 5.40 13.47
CA LYS A 93 -13.01 6.16 12.26
C LYS A 93 -12.41 7.50 12.65
N PRO A 94 -11.14 7.75 12.27
CA PRO A 94 -10.52 9.06 12.44
C PRO A 94 -11.23 10.08 11.54
N ARG A 95 -11.64 11.21 12.12
CA ARG A 95 -12.26 12.31 11.38
C ARG A 95 -11.35 13.52 11.34
N THR A 96 -11.25 14.16 10.18
CA THR A 96 -10.47 15.38 10.03
C THR A 96 -11.15 16.58 10.69
N THR A 97 -12.49 16.60 10.66
CA THR A 97 -13.31 17.63 11.28
C THR A 97 -14.37 16.97 12.18
N THR A 98 -15.62 16.96 11.78
CA THR A 98 -16.76 16.35 12.49
C THR A 98 -17.27 15.15 11.69
N GLY A 99 -18.16 14.34 12.30
CA GLY A 99 -18.81 13.22 11.67
C GLY A 99 -18.86 11.99 12.58
N TRP A 100 -19.58 10.97 12.14
CA TRP A 100 -19.71 9.71 12.87
C TRP A 100 -18.34 9.08 13.14
N LYS A 101 -18.06 8.83 14.42
CA LYS A 101 -16.74 8.34 14.89
C LYS A 101 -16.63 6.82 14.90
N GLY A 102 -17.67 6.10 14.49
CA GLY A 102 -17.70 4.65 14.45
C GLY A 102 -18.64 4.02 15.48
N LEU A 103 -18.83 2.70 15.34
CA LEU A 103 -19.77 1.91 16.13
C LEU A 103 -19.56 2.04 17.65
N ILE A 104 -18.32 2.13 18.11
CA ILE A 104 -18.01 2.23 19.53
C ILE A 104 -18.57 3.53 20.12
N TYR A 105 -18.43 4.63 19.39
CA TYR A 105 -18.83 5.95 19.91
C TYR A 105 -20.32 6.25 19.71
N ASP A 106 -20.92 5.80 18.61
CA ASP A 106 -22.30 6.07 18.25
C ASP A 106 -22.91 4.85 17.54
N PRO A 107 -23.29 3.81 18.33
CA PRO A 107 -23.77 2.54 17.80
C PRO A 107 -25.14 2.62 17.13
N ASP A 108 -25.96 3.59 17.52
CA ASP A 108 -27.35 3.76 17.05
C ASP A 108 -27.44 4.77 15.88
N LEU A 109 -26.33 5.38 15.48
CA LEU A 109 -26.25 6.35 14.37
C LEU A 109 -27.13 7.62 14.57
N ASN A 110 -27.53 7.92 15.81
CA ASN A 110 -28.45 9.00 16.17
C ASN A 110 -27.78 10.15 16.94
N GLY A 111 -26.48 10.04 17.22
CA GLY A 111 -25.72 11.05 17.95
C GLY A 111 -25.81 10.98 19.47
N ASP A 112 -26.51 9.99 20.04
CA ASP A 112 -26.65 9.80 21.52
C ASP A 112 -25.30 9.38 22.16
N CYS A 113 -24.37 8.88 21.37
CA CYS A 113 -23.03 8.50 21.77
C CYS A 113 -23.00 7.52 22.96
N ASN A 114 -23.80 6.45 22.90
CA ASN A 114 -23.83 5.41 23.93
C ASN A 114 -22.60 4.48 23.81
N ILE A 115 -21.45 4.94 24.36
CA ILE A 115 -20.15 4.24 24.25
C ILE A 115 -20.17 2.87 24.93
N GLU A 116 -20.85 2.70 26.07
CA GLU A 116 -20.95 1.41 26.75
C GLU A 116 -21.65 0.37 25.88
N LYS A 117 -22.75 0.76 25.23
CA LYS A 117 -23.44 -0.08 24.23
C LYS A 117 -22.53 -0.39 23.07
N GLY A 118 -21.80 0.60 22.53
CA GLY A 118 -20.90 0.43 21.41
C GLY A 118 -19.77 -0.56 21.70
N LEU A 119 -19.11 -0.47 22.86
CA LEU A 119 -18.08 -1.41 23.29
C LEU A 119 -18.65 -2.83 23.47
N THR A 120 -19.86 -2.94 24.02
CA THR A 120 -20.55 -4.23 24.18
C THR A 120 -20.84 -4.87 22.83
N MET A 121 -21.36 -4.09 21.88
CA MET A 121 -21.65 -4.54 20.51
C MET A 121 -20.37 -4.95 19.77
N ALA A 122 -19.29 -4.16 19.88
CA ALA A 122 -18.02 -4.45 19.24
C ALA A 122 -17.42 -5.78 19.76
N ARG A 123 -17.41 -5.98 21.09
CA ARG A 123 -16.92 -7.22 21.69
C ARG A 123 -17.77 -8.43 21.30
N LYS A 124 -19.11 -8.31 21.36
CA LYS A 124 -20.05 -9.35 20.94
C LYS A 124 -19.80 -9.78 19.50
N LEU A 125 -19.70 -8.80 18.59
CA LEU A 125 -19.45 -9.05 17.17
C LEU A 125 -18.11 -9.79 16.93
N LEU A 126 -17.04 -9.43 17.62
CA LEU A 126 -15.76 -10.11 17.50
C LEU A 126 -15.81 -11.56 17.99
N ILE A 127 -16.57 -11.85 19.06
CA ILE A 127 -16.81 -13.21 19.52
C ILE A 127 -17.54 -14.01 18.43
N GLU A 128 -18.64 -13.50 17.90
CA GLU A 128 -19.46 -14.17 16.88
C GLU A 128 -18.67 -14.38 15.57
N ILE A 129 -17.82 -13.42 15.15
CA ILE A 129 -16.93 -13.58 14.00
C ILE A 129 -15.90 -14.70 14.26
N SER A 130 -15.36 -14.77 15.48
CA SER A 130 -14.41 -15.81 15.85
C SER A 130 -15.05 -17.21 15.89
N GLU A 131 -16.32 -17.30 16.30
CA GLU A 131 -17.13 -18.53 16.27
C GLU A 131 -17.44 -18.98 14.84
N ILE A 132 -17.64 -18.06 13.90
CA ILE A 132 -17.71 -18.36 12.45
C ILE A 132 -16.41 -18.97 11.94
N GLY A 133 -15.29 -18.77 12.64
CA GLY A 133 -13.99 -19.32 12.28
C GLY A 133 -13.19 -18.42 11.31
N ILE A 134 -13.36 -17.10 11.41
CA ILE A 134 -12.59 -16.11 10.67
C ILE A 134 -11.79 -15.24 11.66
N PRO A 135 -10.46 -15.06 11.46
CA PRO A 135 -9.68 -14.10 12.24
C PRO A 135 -10.09 -12.66 11.95
N ALA A 136 -10.10 -11.82 12.98
CA ALA A 136 -10.45 -10.41 12.87
C ALA A 136 -9.23 -9.50 12.84
N ALA A 137 -9.30 -8.45 12.01
CA ALA A 137 -8.35 -7.34 11.93
C ALA A 137 -9.06 -6.02 12.24
N THR A 138 -8.43 -5.13 13.04
CA THR A 138 -8.99 -3.81 13.34
C THR A 138 -7.94 -2.70 13.26
N GLU A 139 -8.37 -1.44 13.33
CA GLU A 139 -7.48 -0.28 13.56
C GLU A 139 -7.45 0.05 15.05
N LEU A 140 -6.26 0.23 15.60
CA LEU A 140 -6.07 0.71 16.96
C LEU A 140 -6.04 2.24 16.92
N LEU A 141 -7.21 2.87 16.95
CA LEU A 141 -7.32 4.31 16.88
C LEU A 141 -7.15 4.96 18.24
N ASP A 142 -7.75 4.36 19.27
CA ASP A 142 -7.63 4.81 20.66
C ASP A 142 -7.10 3.66 21.54
N PRO A 143 -5.93 3.81 22.18
CA PRO A 143 -5.40 2.81 23.09
C PRO A 143 -6.30 2.48 24.27
N ILE A 144 -7.19 3.40 24.69
CA ILE A 144 -8.14 3.16 25.80
C ILE A 144 -9.24 2.21 25.37
N THR A 145 -9.86 2.46 24.21
CA THR A 145 -10.93 1.56 23.71
C THR A 145 -10.37 0.20 23.34
N ALA A 146 -9.13 0.15 22.84
CA ALA A 146 -8.48 -1.08 22.41
C ALA A 146 -8.38 -2.15 23.51
N VAL A 147 -8.23 -1.80 24.80
CA VAL A 147 -8.14 -2.77 25.89
C VAL A 147 -9.40 -3.62 26.06
N TYR A 148 -10.54 -3.19 25.50
CA TYR A 148 -11.82 -3.90 25.60
C TYR A 148 -11.95 -5.06 24.62
N TYR A 149 -11.13 -5.12 23.56
CA TYR A 149 -11.30 -6.09 22.48
C TYR A 149 -10.00 -6.67 21.90
N THR A 150 -8.81 -6.24 22.33
CA THR A 150 -7.54 -6.75 21.77
C THR A 150 -7.30 -8.23 22.02
N ASP A 151 -7.96 -8.84 23.03
CA ASP A 151 -7.93 -10.28 23.27
C ASP A 151 -8.57 -11.09 22.12
N LEU A 152 -9.49 -10.48 21.37
CA LEU A 152 -10.25 -11.09 20.25
C LEU A 152 -9.70 -10.79 18.85
N VAL A 153 -8.66 -9.93 18.74
CA VAL A 153 -8.11 -9.48 17.48
C VAL A 153 -6.86 -10.28 17.11
N SER A 154 -6.73 -10.66 15.84
CA SER A 154 -5.59 -11.44 15.34
C SER A 154 -4.55 -10.59 14.62
N TRP A 155 -4.94 -9.46 14.05
CA TRP A 155 -4.10 -8.46 13.38
C TRP A 155 -4.65 -7.06 13.66
N ALA A 156 -3.77 -6.08 13.78
CA ALA A 156 -4.22 -4.70 13.89
C ALA A 156 -3.39 -3.75 13.02
N GLY A 157 -3.95 -2.58 12.71
CA GLY A 157 -3.27 -1.50 12.01
C GLY A 157 -3.18 -0.23 12.84
N ILE A 158 -2.09 0.52 12.66
CA ILE A 158 -1.96 1.92 13.07
C ILE A 158 -2.19 2.78 11.83
N GLY A 159 -3.15 3.68 11.91
CA GLY A 159 -3.56 4.53 10.80
C GLY A 159 -2.49 5.56 10.40
N ALA A 160 -2.60 6.09 9.19
CA ALA A 160 -1.66 7.09 8.66
C ALA A 160 -1.58 8.38 9.50
N ARG A 161 -2.66 8.74 10.22
CA ARG A 161 -2.69 9.92 11.09
C ARG A 161 -2.10 9.69 12.47
N THR A 162 -1.98 8.44 12.90
CA THR A 162 -1.50 8.05 14.24
C THR A 162 -0.16 7.33 14.21
N THR A 163 0.39 7.04 13.03
CA THR A 163 1.67 6.33 12.88
C THR A 163 2.88 7.10 13.49
N GLU A 164 2.79 8.42 13.61
CA GLU A 164 3.79 9.27 14.29
C GLU A 164 3.60 9.35 15.79
N SER A 165 2.43 8.98 16.30
CA SER A 165 2.07 9.12 17.71
C SER A 165 2.93 8.21 18.61
N GLN A 166 3.67 8.81 19.54
CA GLN A 166 4.45 8.08 20.53
C GLN A 166 3.57 7.18 21.38
N THR A 167 2.39 7.64 21.79
CA THR A 167 1.43 6.85 22.58
C THR A 167 1.05 5.55 21.87
N HIS A 168 0.78 5.61 20.55
CA HIS A 168 0.45 4.42 19.77
C HIS A 168 1.64 3.48 19.63
N ARG A 169 2.85 4.01 19.40
CA ARG A 169 4.09 3.20 19.31
C ARG A 169 4.38 2.47 20.61
N GLN A 170 4.22 3.16 21.75
CA GLN A 170 4.37 2.59 23.09
C GLN A 170 3.30 1.54 23.37
N PHE A 171 2.03 1.83 23.06
CA PHE A 171 0.94 0.86 23.21
C PHE A 171 1.18 -0.41 22.41
N VAL A 172 1.56 -0.27 21.13
CA VAL A 172 1.88 -1.42 20.25
C VAL A 172 3.02 -2.26 20.81
N SER A 173 4.02 -1.66 21.48
CA SER A 173 5.13 -2.41 22.10
C SER A 173 4.68 -3.39 23.20
N SER A 174 3.47 -3.20 23.76
CA SER A 174 2.88 -4.08 24.78
C SER A 174 2.05 -5.24 24.16
N LEU A 175 1.78 -5.21 22.88
CA LEU A 175 0.93 -6.20 22.23
C LEU A 175 1.74 -7.42 21.77
N SER A 176 1.15 -8.61 21.92
CA SER A 176 1.78 -9.89 21.58
C SER A 176 1.31 -10.46 20.25
N PHE A 177 0.80 -9.62 19.34
CA PHE A 177 0.30 -10.02 18.03
C PHE A 177 0.69 -9.02 16.93
N PRO A 178 0.57 -9.39 15.63
CA PRO A 178 1.00 -8.56 14.52
C PRO A 178 0.27 -7.23 14.41
N VAL A 179 1.04 -6.14 14.29
CA VAL A 179 0.53 -4.78 14.08
C VAL A 179 1.23 -4.12 12.90
N GLY A 180 0.44 -3.63 11.93
CA GLY A 180 0.94 -2.94 10.75
C GLY A 180 0.91 -1.42 10.89
N PHE A 181 2.03 -0.73 10.66
CA PHE A 181 2.11 0.73 10.62
C PHE A 181 1.93 1.23 9.19
N LYS A 182 0.89 2.01 8.94
CA LYS A 182 0.65 2.65 7.64
C LYS A 182 1.59 3.85 7.45
N ASN A 183 2.13 4.04 6.24
CA ASN A 183 2.83 5.28 5.93
C ASN A 183 1.90 6.50 6.14
N SER A 184 2.50 7.66 6.44
CA SER A 184 1.75 8.89 6.70
C SER A 184 0.91 9.35 5.50
N SER A 185 0.01 10.30 5.73
CA SER A 185 -0.94 10.77 4.71
C SER A 185 -0.28 11.47 3.53
N ASP A 186 0.88 12.08 3.73
CA ASP A 186 1.73 12.69 2.69
C ASP A 186 2.56 11.68 1.89
N GLY A 187 2.58 10.40 2.30
CA GLY A 187 3.29 9.33 1.62
C GLY A 187 4.64 8.96 2.23
N ASN A 188 5.06 9.60 3.32
CA ASN A 188 6.34 9.31 3.94
C ASN A 188 6.36 7.90 4.57
N VAL A 189 7.10 6.99 3.91
CA VAL A 189 7.27 5.60 4.36
C VAL A 189 8.21 5.51 5.56
N GLN A 190 9.20 6.42 5.68
CA GLN A 190 10.17 6.39 6.77
C GLN A 190 9.49 6.49 8.14
N VAL A 191 8.48 7.34 8.27
CA VAL A 191 7.71 7.51 9.50
C VAL A 191 7.11 6.20 10.01
N ALA A 192 6.61 5.36 9.09
CA ALA A 192 6.07 4.04 9.45
C ALA A 192 7.18 3.05 9.81
N VAL A 193 8.32 3.07 9.11
CA VAL A 193 9.50 2.27 9.46
C VAL A 193 10.00 2.64 10.86
N ASP A 194 10.05 3.93 11.19
CA ASP A 194 10.42 4.42 12.53
C ASP A 194 9.42 3.95 13.59
N GLY A 195 8.10 3.94 13.25
CA GLY A 195 7.05 3.40 14.11
C GLY A 195 7.22 1.90 14.39
N VAL A 196 7.57 1.11 13.37
CA VAL A 196 7.90 -0.31 13.50
C VAL A 196 9.11 -0.49 14.43
N CYS A 197 10.19 0.23 14.19
CA CYS A 197 11.41 0.15 15.03
C CYS A 197 11.15 0.56 16.47
N ALA A 198 10.41 1.65 16.67
CA ALA A 198 10.06 2.11 18.01
C ALA A 198 9.23 1.05 18.76
N SER A 199 8.19 0.50 18.12
CA SER A 199 7.34 -0.50 18.74
C SER A 199 8.03 -1.86 18.95
N ASN A 200 9.11 -2.17 18.22
CA ASN A 200 9.95 -3.34 18.48
C ASN A 200 10.82 -3.20 19.74
N SER A 201 10.98 -1.98 20.24
CA SER A 201 11.82 -1.68 21.42
C SER A 201 11.02 -1.74 22.73
N SER A 202 11.74 -1.87 23.85
CA SER A 202 11.15 -1.79 25.18
C SER A 202 10.73 -0.36 25.52
N HIS A 203 9.61 -0.22 26.23
CA HIS A 203 9.08 1.05 26.69
C HIS A 203 8.59 1.00 28.13
N SER A 204 8.49 2.16 28.75
CA SER A 204 7.73 2.37 29.99
C SER A 204 6.77 3.54 29.77
N TYR A 205 5.49 3.31 29.98
CA TYR A 205 4.46 4.35 29.75
C TYR A 205 3.29 4.17 30.73
N ILE A 206 2.43 5.19 30.81
CA ILE A 206 1.19 5.13 31.58
C ILE A 206 0.13 4.45 30.72
N GLY A 207 -0.34 3.31 31.14
CA GLY A 207 -1.37 2.53 30.46
C GLY A 207 -2.58 2.26 31.32
N LEU A 208 -3.71 1.90 30.68
CA LEU A 208 -4.92 1.49 31.36
C LEU A 208 -4.92 -0.04 31.55
N GLN A 209 -5.12 -0.48 32.77
CA GLN A 209 -5.26 -1.89 33.10
C GLN A 209 -6.70 -2.39 32.85
N LYS A 210 -6.84 -3.72 32.81
CA LYS A 210 -8.15 -4.37 32.57
C LYS A 210 -9.20 -4.02 33.62
N ASP A 211 -8.81 -3.73 34.84
CA ASP A 211 -9.69 -3.30 35.94
C ASP A 211 -10.06 -1.81 35.89
N GLY A 212 -9.51 -1.05 34.92
CA GLY A 212 -9.78 0.37 34.72
C GLY A 212 -8.80 1.32 35.42
N ARG A 213 -7.77 0.81 36.13
CA ARG A 213 -6.77 1.67 36.77
C ARG A 213 -5.65 2.03 35.82
N CYS A 214 -5.09 3.23 36.00
CA CYS A 214 -3.88 3.66 35.32
C CYS A 214 -2.65 3.12 36.06
N GLU A 215 -1.74 2.48 35.33
CA GLU A 215 -0.51 1.92 35.88
C GLU A 215 0.71 2.20 34.98
N ILE A 216 1.91 2.01 35.54
CA ILE A 216 3.14 2.04 34.74
C ILE A 216 3.30 0.68 34.06
N VAL A 217 3.13 0.68 32.73
CA VAL A 217 3.34 -0.49 31.89
C VAL A 217 4.79 -0.52 31.41
N ARG A 218 5.48 -1.65 31.65
CA ARG A 218 6.82 -1.92 31.11
C ARG A 218 6.73 -3.03 30.08
N THR A 219 7.33 -2.80 28.90
CA THR A 219 7.24 -3.71 27.76
C THR A 219 8.61 -4.18 27.30
N THR A 220 8.64 -5.29 26.60
CA THR A 220 9.84 -5.82 25.92
C THR A 220 9.89 -5.51 24.44
N GLY A 221 8.85 -4.86 23.91
CA GLY A 221 8.66 -4.59 22.49
C GLY A 221 7.83 -5.67 21.79
N ASN A 222 7.22 -5.27 20.66
CA ASN A 222 6.45 -6.16 19.79
C ASN A 222 7.27 -6.54 18.55
N PRO A 223 7.84 -7.76 18.47
CA PRO A 223 8.69 -8.16 17.35
C PRO A 223 7.91 -8.42 16.04
N TYR A 224 6.60 -8.32 16.04
CA TYR A 224 5.73 -8.63 14.91
C TYR A 224 5.17 -7.39 14.22
N SER A 225 5.62 -6.20 14.63
CA SER A 225 5.28 -4.94 13.95
C SER A 225 5.89 -4.91 12.56
N HIS A 226 5.12 -4.39 11.58
CA HIS A 226 5.52 -4.38 10.18
C HIS A 226 4.95 -3.18 9.42
N LEU A 227 5.45 -2.94 8.21
CA LEU A 227 5.06 -1.84 7.35
C LEU A 227 3.79 -2.15 6.56
N VAL A 228 2.94 -1.13 6.37
CA VAL A 228 1.79 -1.16 5.44
C VAL A 228 1.89 0.04 4.49
N LEU A 229 1.91 -0.23 3.18
CA LEU A 229 1.87 0.79 2.14
C LEU A 229 0.42 1.09 1.78
N ARG A 230 0.02 2.37 1.89
CA ARG A 230 -1.39 2.81 1.66
C ARG A 230 -1.54 3.94 0.63
N GLY A 231 -0.47 4.28 -0.10
CA GLY A 231 -0.44 5.45 -0.97
C GLY A 231 -0.45 6.78 -0.20
N SER A 232 -0.67 7.85 -0.91
CA SER A 232 -0.69 9.21 -0.38
C SER A 232 -1.71 10.10 -1.09
N MET A 233 -1.75 11.39 -0.74
CA MET A 233 -2.45 12.42 -1.50
C MET A 233 -1.75 12.75 -2.82
N HIS A 234 -0.48 12.37 -2.96
CA HIS A 234 0.38 12.73 -4.09
C HIS A 234 0.58 11.57 -5.07
N GLY A 235 0.14 10.37 -4.72
CA GLY A 235 0.26 9.20 -5.60
C GLY A 235 0.19 7.86 -4.87
N VAL A 236 0.24 6.83 -5.70
CA VAL A 236 0.24 5.42 -5.26
C VAL A 236 1.63 4.99 -4.77
N ASN A 237 1.72 3.90 -4.01
CA ASN A 237 2.99 3.30 -3.59
C ASN A 237 2.96 1.76 -3.58
N TYR A 238 2.10 1.17 -4.40
CA TYR A 238 2.04 -0.28 -4.61
C TYR A 238 2.88 -0.77 -5.80
N ASP A 239 3.40 0.15 -6.61
CA ASP A 239 4.23 -0.16 -7.77
C ASP A 239 5.59 -0.77 -7.36
N ALA A 240 6.26 -1.41 -8.32
CA ALA A 240 7.52 -2.12 -8.07
C ALA A 240 8.65 -1.22 -7.54
N VAL A 241 8.68 0.06 -7.93
CA VAL A 241 9.70 1.01 -7.50
C VAL A 241 9.45 1.39 -6.05
N SER A 242 8.21 1.70 -5.70
CA SER A 242 7.81 2.04 -4.32
C SER A 242 8.02 0.86 -3.36
N ILE A 243 7.68 -0.37 -3.79
CA ILE A 243 7.93 -1.58 -2.99
C ILE A 243 9.44 -1.81 -2.79
N ALA A 244 10.25 -1.64 -3.85
CA ALA A 244 11.70 -1.76 -3.73
C ALA A 244 12.31 -0.72 -2.79
N GLU A 245 11.84 0.51 -2.82
CA GLU A 245 12.28 1.57 -1.90
C GLU A 245 11.85 1.29 -0.45
N ALA A 246 10.61 0.85 -0.23
CA ALA A 246 10.13 0.44 1.09
C ALA A 246 10.97 -0.72 1.67
N LYS A 247 11.29 -1.71 0.85
CA LYS A 247 12.16 -2.84 1.17
C LYS A 247 13.58 -2.39 1.52
N ARG A 248 14.14 -1.43 0.76
CA ARG A 248 15.45 -0.85 1.05
C ARG A 248 15.45 -0.16 2.43
N LYS A 249 14.43 0.66 2.74
CA LYS A 249 14.28 1.33 4.04
C LYS A 249 14.16 0.33 5.19
N LEU A 250 13.34 -0.70 5.04
CA LEU A 250 13.24 -1.78 6.02
C LEU A 250 14.58 -2.48 6.24
N GLY A 251 15.30 -2.85 5.16
CA GLY A 251 16.60 -3.52 5.24
C GLY A 251 17.71 -2.67 5.89
N GLN A 252 17.59 -1.34 5.86
CA GLN A 252 18.50 -0.42 6.53
C GLN A 252 18.10 -0.11 7.98
N SER A 253 16.94 -0.57 8.41
CA SER A 253 16.37 -0.32 9.73
C SER A 253 16.62 -1.47 10.71
N LYS A 254 16.23 -1.27 11.98
CA LYS A 254 16.21 -2.32 13.01
C LYS A 254 14.87 -3.06 13.08
N ALA A 255 14.02 -2.97 12.06
CA ALA A 255 12.76 -3.67 12.02
C ALA A 255 12.98 -5.20 11.99
N HIS A 256 12.29 -5.94 12.84
CA HIS A 256 12.40 -7.39 12.88
C HIS A 256 11.70 -8.05 11.69
N VAL A 257 10.55 -7.52 11.28
CA VAL A 257 9.82 -7.99 10.10
C VAL A 257 10.28 -7.18 8.87
N GLN A 258 10.84 -7.87 7.89
CA GLN A 258 11.33 -7.28 6.64
C GLN A 258 10.33 -7.37 5.49
N ARG A 259 9.11 -7.84 5.76
CA ARG A 259 8.01 -7.95 4.81
C ARG A 259 6.95 -6.90 5.11
N LEU A 260 6.16 -6.56 4.10
CA LEU A 260 5.16 -5.50 4.15
C LEU A 260 3.79 -5.98 3.64
N ILE A 261 2.76 -5.21 3.95
CA ILE A 261 1.40 -5.37 3.41
C ILE A 261 1.10 -4.18 2.50
N VAL A 262 0.37 -4.41 1.41
CA VAL A 262 -0.15 -3.35 0.54
C VAL A 262 -1.64 -3.18 0.77
N ASP A 263 -2.03 -1.99 1.21
CA ASP A 263 -3.42 -1.56 1.30
C ASP A 263 -3.83 -0.98 -0.07
N CYS A 264 -4.68 -1.68 -0.82
CA CYS A 264 -5.13 -1.31 -2.16
C CYS A 264 -6.16 -0.18 -2.17
N SER A 265 -6.71 0.18 -1.02
CA SER A 265 -7.63 1.31 -0.84
C SER A 265 -6.88 2.63 -0.62
N HIS A 266 -7.58 3.64 -0.11
CA HIS A 266 -7.02 4.94 0.31
C HIS A 266 -6.26 5.67 -0.81
N GLY A 267 -4.99 6.03 -0.60
CA GLY A 267 -4.14 6.68 -1.59
C GLY A 267 -3.78 5.78 -2.76
N ASN A 268 -3.68 4.47 -2.54
CA ASN A 268 -3.39 3.51 -3.60
C ASN A 268 -4.54 3.33 -4.61
N SER A 269 -5.74 3.72 -4.26
CA SER A 269 -6.89 3.81 -5.18
C SER A 269 -7.27 5.26 -5.53
N ASN A 270 -6.49 6.27 -5.11
CA ASN A 270 -6.84 7.68 -5.21
C ASN A 270 -8.23 8.00 -4.60
N LYS A 271 -8.63 7.26 -3.54
CA LYS A 271 -9.96 7.30 -2.88
C LYS A 271 -11.13 6.90 -3.79
N ASP A 272 -10.88 6.36 -4.96
CA ASP A 272 -11.85 5.72 -5.83
C ASP A 272 -11.82 4.22 -5.58
N TYR A 273 -12.84 3.70 -4.89
CA TYR A 273 -12.87 2.29 -4.49
C TYR A 273 -12.82 1.31 -5.68
N THR A 274 -13.27 1.71 -6.87
CA THR A 274 -13.23 0.88 -8.08
C THR A 274 -11.81 0.59 -8.54
N ARG A 275 -10.86 1.45 -8.20
CA ARG A 275 -9.45 1.31 -8.55
C ARG A 275 -8.67 0.35 -7.65
N GLN A 276 -9.28 -0.18 -6.59
CA GLN A 276 -8.64 -1.19 -5.75
C GLN A 276 -8.24 -2.44 -6.53
N SER A 277 -9.03 -2.80 -7.56
CA SER A 277 -8.73 -3.93 -8.45
C SER A 277 -7.42 -3.74 -9.20
N ILE A 278 -7.11 -2.51 -9.65
CA ILE A 278 -5.86 -2.19 -10.36
C ILE A 278 -4.66 -2.40 -9.43
N ALA A 279 -4.71 -1.86 -8.22
CA ALA A 279 -3.65 -2.03 -7.24
C ALA A 279 -3.46 -3.51 -6.85
N PHE A 280 -4.55 -4.23 -6.63
CA PHE A 280 -4.53 -5.66 -6.31
C PHE A 280 -3.89 -6.48 -7.43
N GLU A 281 -4.33 -6.31 -8.68
CA GLU A 281 -3.82 -7.06 -9.84
C GLU A 281 -2.34 -6.78 -10.10
N ASP A 282 -1.90 -5.52 -9.92
CA ASP A 282 -0.50 -5.16 -10.07
C ASP A 282 0.38 -5.83 -8.99
N VAL A 283 -0.01 -5.76 -7.72
CA VAL A 283 0.70 -6.43 -6.62
C VAL A 283 0.77 -7.94 -6.85
N MET A 284 -0.34 -8.57 -7.26
CA MET A 284 -0.36 -10.00 -7.56
C MET A 284 0.55 -10.35 -8.75
N ARG A 285 0.62 -9.50 -9.76
CA ARG A 285 1.56 -9.64 -10.88
C ARG A 285 3.02 -9.58 -10.40
N GLN A 286 3.36 -8.63 -9.54
CA GLN A 286 4.71 -8.51 -8.96
C GLN A 286 5.06 -9.77 -8.13
N CYS A 287 4.15 -10.26 -7.30
CA CYS A 287 4.35 -11.48 -6.51
C CYS A 287 4.57 -12.73 -7.40
N ARG A 288 3.82 -12.86 -8.49
CA ARG A 288 4.04 -13.92 -9.49
C ARG A 288 5.42 -13.81 -10.13
N ASN A 289 5.88 -12.59 -10.40
CA ASN A 289 7.19 -12.31 -10.99
C ASN A 289 8.35 -12.41 -9.99
N GLY A 290 8.09 -12.85 -8.77
CA GLY A 290 9.13 -13.15 -7.78
C GLY A 290 9.31 -12.14 -6.66
N GLU A 291 8.48 -11.08 -6.55
CA GLU A 291 8.53 -10.21 -5.37
C GLU A 291 8.09 -11.00 -4.13
N ARG A 292 8.93 -10.99 -3.09
CA ARG A 292 8.75 -11.75 -1.84
C ARG A 292 8.59 -10.86 -0.61
N ALA A 293 8.82 -9.56 -0.74
CA ALA A 293 8.67 -8.62 0.36
C ALA A 293 7.20 -8.39 0.71
N VAL A 294 6.28 -8.56 -0.24
CA VAL A 294 4.85 -8.44 0.02
C VAL A 294 4.35 -9.69 0.74
N ALA A 295 3.92 -9.53 1.98
CA ALA A 295 3.34 -10.58 2.82
C ALA A 295 1.82 -10.65 2.74
N GLY A 296 1.18 -9.59 2.26
CA GLY A 296 -0.28 -9.53 2.21
C GLY A 296 -0.82 -8.31 1.51
N ILE A 297 -2.12 -8.34 1.29
CA ILE A 297 -2.90 -7.33 0.60
C ILE A 297 -4.14 -7.00 1.44
N MET A 298 -4.55 -5.72 1.44
CA MET A 298 -5.74 -5.26 2.12
C MET A 298 -6.72 -4.64 1.12
N LEU A 299 -8.02 -4.99 1.27
CA LEU A 299 -9.13 -4.50 0.46
C LEU A 299 -10.25 -3.93 1.35
N GLU A 300 -10.84 -2.81 0.96
CA GLU A 300 -12.10 -2.32 1.52
C GLU A 300 -13.25 -2.86 0.68
N SER A 301 -14.01 -3.78 1.27
CA SER A 301 -15.07 -4.58 0.64
C SER A 301 -16.29 -4.67 1.54
N ASN A 302 -17.49 -4.55 0.98
CA ASN A 302 -18.74 -4.72 1.73
C ASN A 302 -19.68 -5.66 0.98
N ILE A 303 -20.86 -5.93 1.51
CA ILE A 303 -21.88 -6.76 0.83
C ILE A 303 -22.21 -6.16 -0.54
N LYS A 304 -22.53 -4.86 -0.58
CA LYS A 304 -22.75 -4.09 -1.80
C LYS A 304 -21.63 -3.08 -2.03
N ALA A 305 -21.38 -2.74 -3.28
CA ALA A 305 -20.40 -1.73 -3.66
C ALA A 305 -20.88 -0.31 -3.33
N GLY A 306 -19.90 0.60 -3.19
CA GLY A 306 -20.14 2.03 -3.09
C GLY A 306 -20.07 2.58 -1.68
N LYS A 307 -20.63 3.77 -1.53
CA LYS A 307 -20.84 4.49 -0.27
C LYS A 307 -22.16 5.22 -0.30
N GLN A 308 -22.74 5.46 0.86
CA GLN A 308 -23.96 6.25 1.03
C GLN A 308 -23.75 7.41 2.00
N PRO A 309 -24.57 8.44 1.97
CA PRO A 309 -24.62 9.48 2.99
C PRO A 309 -24.91 8.88 4.37
N PHE A 310 -24.34 9.50 5.41
CA PHE A 310 -24.68 9.15 6.79
C PHE A 310 -26.14 9.53 7.08
N SER A 311 -26.89 8.60 7.67
CA SER A 311 -28.28 8.78 8.10
C SER A 311 -28.55 7.87 9.31
N GLU A 312 -29.67 8.07 9.98
CA GLU A 312 -30.10 7.22 11.09
C GLU A 312 -30.54 5.81 10.64
N THR A 313 -30.94 5.67 9.40
CA THR A 313 -31.41 4.39 8.82
C THR A 313 -30.70 4.10 7.49
N PRO A 314 -29.37 3.88 7.50
CA PRO A 314 -28.64 3.58 6.27
C PRO A 314 -28.91 2.14 5.81
N ASP A 315 -28.73 1.88 4.51
CA ASP A 315 -28.66 0.50 4.01
C ASP A 315 -27.51 -0.24 4.74
N PRO A 316 -27.78 -1.33 5.47
CA PRO A 316 -26.77 -2.03 6.25
C PRO A 316 -25.63 -2.63 5.40
N ASP A 317 -25.87 -2.83 4.11
CA ASP A 317 -24.94 -3.50 3.18
C ASP A 317 -24.02 -2.53 2.44
N ILE A 318 -24.26 -1.21 2.51
CA ILE A 318 -23.47 -0.16 1.84
C ILE A 318 -22.68 0.65 2.87
N SER A 319 -21.42 0.97 2.58
CA SER A 319 -20.57 1.75 3.49
C SER A 319 -21.12 3.16 3.76
N VAL A 320 -21.10 3.59 5.02
CA VAL A 320 -21.41 4.97 5.47
C VAL A 320 -20.15 5.84 5.60
N THR A 321 -18.99 5.33 5.24
CA THR A 321 -17.70 6.03 5.31
C THR A 321 -17.04 6.08 3.93
N ASP A 322 -15.89 5.44 3.71
CA ASP A 322 -15.28 5.42 2.38
C ASP A 322 -15.93 4.31 1.53
N GLY A 323 -15.91 4.49 0.20
CA GLY A 323 -16.48 3.52 -0.73
C GLY A 323 -15.75 2.17 -0.70
N CYS A 324 -16.51 1.09 -0.80
CA CYS A 324 -16.04 -0.28 -0.83
C CYS A 324 -16.36 -0.94 -2.17
N ILE A 325 -15.57 -1.89 -2.62
CA ILE A 325 -15.99 -2.85 -3.65
C ILE A 325 -17.01 -3.83 -3.04
N SER A 326 -17.83 -4.46 -3.88
CA SER A 326 -18.75 -5.50 -3.40
C SER A 326 -18.02 -6.78 -3.00
N PHE A 327 -18.68 -7.64 -2.22
CA PHE A 327 -18.16 -8.96 -1.91
C PHE A 327 -17.95 -9.79 -3.18
N GLU A 328 -18.88 -9.71 -4.13
CA GLU A 328 -18.81 -10.46 -5.38
C GLU A 328 -17.59 -10.03 -6.23
N GLU A 329 -17.36 -8.71 -6.33
CA GLU A 329 -16.15 -8.18 -6.99
C GLU A 329 -14.87 -8.65 -6.27
N THR A 330 -14.86 -8.67 -4.94
CA THR A 330 -13.73 -9.17 -4.14
C THR A 330 -13.46 -10.65 -4.43
N ARG A 331 -14.51 -11.48 -4.38
CA ARG A 331 -14.40 -12.91 -4.69
C ARG A 331 -13.83 -13.13 -6.09
N ASP A 332 -14.40 -12.48 -7.08
CA ASP A 332 -14.02 -12.65 -8.49
C ASP A 332 -12.57 -12.16 -8.73
N LEU A 333 -12.18 -11.06 -8.10
CA LEU A 333 -10.82 -10.54 -8.16
C LEU A 333 -9.80 -11.55 -7.61
N VAL A 334 -10.08 -12.13 -6.44
CA VAL A 334 -9.21 -13.10 -5.78
C VAL A 334 -9.14 -14.40 -6.58
N ILE A 335 -10.28 -14.93 -7.05
CA ILE A 335 -10.32 -16.16 -7.85
C ILE A 335 -9.57 -16.00 -9.17
N ARG A 336 -9.77 -14.88 -9.89
CA ARG A 336 -9.00 -14.60 -11.12
C ARG A 336 -7.50 -14.54 -10.87
N ALA A 337 -7.08 -13.98 -9.75
CA ALA A 337 -5.65 -13.92 -9.39
C ALA A 337 -5.07 -15.34 -9.20
N LEU A 338 -5.81 -16.25 -8.53
CA LEU A 338 -5.40 -17.64 -8.34
C LEU A 338 -5.30 -18.41 -9.66
N GLN A 339 -6.31 -18.29 -10.52
CA GLN A 339 -6.29 -18.92 -11.85
C GLN A 339 -5.04 -18.54 -12.64
N LYS A 340 -4.62 -17.25 -12.55
CA LYS A 340 -3.37 -16.79 -13.16
C LYS A 340 -2.12 -17.32 -12.45
N MET A 341 -2.17 -17.64 -11.16
CA MET A 341 -1.05 -18.25 -10.42
C MET A 341 -0.86 -19.74 -10.75
N ASP A 342 -1.93 -20.44 -11.04
CA ASP A 342 -1.95 -21.89 -11.28
C ASP A 342 -1.82 -22.28 -12.76
N SER A 343 -1.90 -21.32 -13.68
CA SER A 343 -1.86 -21.60 -15.11
C SER A 343 -0.50 -22.23 -15.52
N PRO A 344 -0.50 -23.35 -16.25
CA PRO A 344 0.72 -24.04 -16.69
C PRO A 344 1.64 -23.17 -17.57
N GLN A 345 1.07 -22.26 -18.34
CA GLN A 345 1.80 -21.32 -19.21
C GLN A 345 2.67 -20.34 -18.40
N GLU A 346 2.25 -19.98 -17.19
CA GLU A 346 3.03 -19.10 -16.31
C GLU A 346 4.03 -19.87 -15.43
N ARG A 347 3.82 -21.16 -15.17
CA ARG A 347 4.84 -22.05 -14.54
C ARG A 347 6.03 -22.28 -15.46
N GLN A 348 5.79 -22.41 -16.76
CA GLN A 348 6.86 -22.52 -17.77
C GLN A 348 7.64 -21.19 -17.93
N ALA A 349 7.00 -20.03 -17.71
CA ALA A 349 7.69 -18.75 -17.66
C ALA A 349 8.58 -18.57 -16.40
N LYS A 350 8.34 -19.33 -15.33
CA LYS A 350 9.21 -19.36 -14.13
C LYS A 350 10.39 -20.34 -14.25
N THR A 351 10.30 -21.34 -15.10
CA THR A 351 11.38 -22.31 -15.39
C THR A 351 12.07 -22.06 -16.74
N SER A 352 11.46 -21.27 -17.60
CA SER A 352 12.18 -20.67 -18.70
C SER A 352 12.79 -19.36 -18.18
N THR A 353 14.11 -19.34 -17.89
CA THR A 353 14.92 -18.25 -18.44
C THR A 353 14.11 -17.68 -19.58
N VAL A 354 13.64 -16.41 -19.46
CA VAL A 354 12.96 -15.68 -20.52
C VAL A 354 13.48 -16.25 -21.82
N LYS A 355 12.64 -16.99 -22.60
CA LYS A 355 12.91 -17.18 -24.00
C LYS A 355 12.90 -15.73 -24.48
N LYS A 356 14.09 -15.09 -24.42
CA LYS A 356 14.39 -13.96 -25.25
C LYS A 356 13.93 -14.45 -26.62
N ILE A 357 12.76 -13.97 -27.06
CA ILE A 357 12.45 -14.00 -28.47
C ILE A 357 13.75 -13.40 -29.00
N LYS A 358 14.53 -14.21 -29.72
CA LYS A 358 15.81 -13.74 -30.23
C LYS A 358 15.46 -12.72 -31.29
N TYR A 359 15.38 -11.47 -30.87
CA TYR A 359 15.28 -10.32 -31.78
C TYR A 359 16.67 -10.09 -32.43
N SER A 360 17.31 -11.16 -32.91
CA SER A 360 18.61 -11.06 -33.53
C SER A 360 18.49 -10.47 -34.93
N GLY A 361 19.22 -9.41 -35.22
CA GLY A 361 19.24 -8.78 -36.52
C GLY A 361 18.02 -7.88 -36.80
N LYS A 362 17.29 -7.45 -35.76
CA LYS A 362 16.14 -6.57 -35.90
C LYS A 362 16.54 -5.09 -35.90
N LYS A 363 15.76 -4.27 -36.61
CA LYS A 363 15.84 -2.80 -36.58
C LYS A 363 14.80 -2.26 -35.65
N VAL A 364 15.21 -1.43 -34.69
CA VAL A 364 14.34 -0.86 -33.66
C VAL A 364 14.45 0.66 -33.67
N ALA A 365 13.35 1.36 -33.90
CA ALA A 365 13.26 2.81 -33.79
C ALA A 365 13.02 3.22 -32.33
N PHE A 366 13.60 4.31 -31.87
CA PHE A 366 13.41 4.87 -30.53
C PHE A 366 13.43 6.40 -30.55
N LEU A 367 12.92 7.02 -29.48
CA LEU A 367 12.98 8.49 -29.34
C LEU A 367 14.39 8.90 -28.94
N GLY A 368 15.10 9.47 -29.93
CA GLY A 368 16.49 9.90 -29.85
C GLY A 368 16.71 11.22 -29.10
N PRO A 369 17.93 11.71 -29.09
CA PRO A 369 19.15 11.15 -29.68
C PRO A 369 19.68 9.91 -28.95
N ASP A 370 20.85 9.39 -29.40
CA ASP A 370 21.57 8.33 -28.69
C ASP A 370 21.91 8.75 -27.26
N GLY A 371 21.92 7.77 -26.32
CA GLY A 371 22.14 7.99 -24.90
C GLY A 371 20.90 8.36 -24.11
N THR A 372 19.70 8.36 -24.74
CA THR A 372 18.43 8.61 -24.04
C THR A 372 17.92 7.39 -23.26
N PHE A 373 17.01 7.63 -22.30
CA PHE A 373 16.31 6.55 -21.60
C PHE A 373 15.47 5.68 -22.55
N SER A 374 14.95 6.25 -23.65
CA SER A 374 14.24 5.48 -24.68
C SER A 374 15.17 4.49 -25.39
N GLN A 375 16.42 4.87 -25.68
CA GLN A 375 17.41 3.92 -26.19
C GLN A 375 17.72 2.83 -25.19
N LEU A 376 17.95 3.19 -23.92
CA LEU A 376 18.22 2.22 -22.86
C LEU A 376 17.05 1.22 -22.68
N ALA A 377 15.80 1.70 -22.74
CA ALA A 377 14.63 0.86 -22.71
C ALA A 377 14.59 -0.12 -23.88
N SER A 378 14.86 0.37 -25.11
CA SER A 378 14.95 -0.44 -26.31
C SER A 378 16.02 -1.53 -26.20
N GLN A 379 17.22 -1.16 -25.80
CA GLN A 379 18.34 -2.10 -25.64
C GLN A 379 18.09 -3.14 -24.55
N LYS A 380 17.46 -2.73 -23.44
CA LYS A 380 17.08 -3.64 -22.35
C LYS A 380 16.07 -4.69 -22.82
N HIS A 381 15.12 -4.29 -23.67
CA HIS A 381 14.06 -5.17 -24.15
C HIS A 381 14.55 -6.08 -25.29
N PHE A 382 15.13 -5.49 -26.32
CA PHE A 382 15.48 -6.21 -27.57
C PHE A 382 16.90 -6.83 -27.54
N GLY A 383 17.80 -6.39 -26.65
CA GLY A 383 19.19 -6.83 -26.54
C GLY A 383 20.16 -6.01 -27.40
N MET A 384 21.44 -6.02 -27.03
CA MET A 384 22.47 -5.15 -27.64
C MET A 384 22.85 -5.49 -29.08
N GLN A 385 22.43 -6.64 -29.62
CA GLN A 385 22.83 -7.19 -30.94
C GLN A 385 21.96 -6.67 -32.10
N ASN A 386 21.06 -5.74 -31.84
CA ASN A 386 20.13 -5.20 -32.83
C ASN A 386 20.57 -3.82 -33.34
N GLN A 387 20.02 -3.40 -34.46
CA GLN A 387 20.25 -2.07 -35.01
C GLN A 387 19.23 -1.09 -34.40
N TYR A 388 19.72 -0.02 -33.79
CA TYR A 388 18.91 1.01 -33.17
C TYR A 388 18.95 2.29 -33.98
N LEU A 389 17.76 2.89 -34.25
CA LEU A 389 17.57 4.11 -35.03
C LEU A 389 16.87 5.15 -34.18
N GLY A 390 17.58 6.22 -33.82
CA GLY A 390 17.01 7.36 -33.10
C GLY A 390 16.23 8.28 -34.04
N HIS A 391 15.02 8.62 -33.63
CA HIS A 391 14.15 9.60 -34.32
C HIS A 391 13.93 10.83 -33.45
N SER A 392 13.65 11.97 -34.09
CA SER A 392 13.48 13.24 -33.39
C SER A 392 12.15 13.36 -32.65
N ASN A 393 11.12 12.62 -33.06
CA ASN A 393 9.79 12.67 -32.49
C ASN A 393 9.08 11.32 -32.60
N VAL A 394 8.03 11.13 -31.77
CA VAL A 394 7.26 9.88 -31.69
C VAL A 394 6.56 9.54 -33.02
N ASN A 395 6.09 10.54 -33.76
CA ASN A 395 5.39 10.30 -35.03
C ASN A 395 6.30 9.66 -36.09
N GLU A 396 7.57 10.06 -36.13
CA GLU A 396 8.56 9.44 -37.04
C GLU A 396 8.78 7.99 -36.73
N ILE A 397 8.76 7.60 -35.44
CA ILE A 397 8.88 6.19 -34.99
C ILE A 397 7.69 5.39 -35.54
N PHE A 398 6.45 5.90 -35.38
CA PHE A 398 5.25 5.23 -35.87
C PHE A 398 5.30 5.05 -37.41
N ARG A 399 5.69 6.09 -38.14
CA ARG A 399 5.85 6.03 -39.61
C ARG A 399 6.91 5.01 -40.00
N SER A 400 8.06 4.98 -39.36
CA SER A 400 9.14 4.04 -39.68
C SER A 400 8.71 2.56 -39.54
N VAL A 401 7.81 2.27 -38.57
CA VAL A 401 7.25 0.92 -38.41
C VAL A 401 6.24 0.61 -39.51
N ILE A 402 5.36 1.58 -39.87
CA ILE A 402 4.34 1.41 -40.93
C ILE A 402 4.99 1.22 -42.29
N ASP A 403 6.00 2.03 -42.59
CA ASP A 403 6.75 1.99 -43.83
C ASP A 403 7.68 0.78 -43.92
N ASN A 404 7.69 -0.10 -42.92
CA ASN A 404 8.58 -1.27 -42.79
C ASN A 404 10.07 -0.90 -42.85
N ALA A 405 10.46 0.32 -42.53
CA ALA A 405 11.85 0.73 -42.43
C ALA A 405 12.54 0.13 -41.21
N VAL A 406 11.73 -0.14 -40.16
CA VAL A 406 12.14 -0.84 -38.93
C VAL A 406 11.12 -1.91 -38.56
N ASP A 407 11.57 -2.92 -37.79
CA ASP A 407 10.71 -4.03 -37.33
C ASP A 407 9.86 -3.63 -36.12
N TYR A 408 10.39 -2.75 -35.25
CA TYR A 408 9.74 -2.34 -34.00
C TYR A 408 10.00 -0.87 -33.71
N GLY A 409 9.06 -0.24 -32.96
CA GLY A 409 9.22 1.07 -32.37
C GLY A 409 9.12 1.01 -30.85
N CYS A 410 10.02 1.69 -30.15
CA CYS A 410 9.96 1.88 -28.70
C CYS A 410 9.64 3.34 -28.39
N VAL A 411 8.47 3.60 -27.82
CA VAL A 411 7.95 4.94 -27.55
C VAL A 411 7.63 5.11 -26.07
N PRO A 412 7.85 6.29 -25.48
CA PRO A 412 7.43 6.58 -24.12
C PRO A 412 5.91 6.67 -24.04
N ILE A 413 5.29 6.01 -23.07
CA ILE A 413 3.83 6.05 -22.87
C ILE A 413 3.44 6.74 -21.57
N GLU A 414 4.26 6.62 -20.54
CA GLU A 414 4.00 7.20 -19.23
C GLU A 414 5.32 7.52 -18.48
N ASN A 415 5.29 8.61 -17.73
CA ASN A 415 6.34 9.01 -16.81
C ASN A 415 5.72 9.23 -15.42
N SER A 416 6.33 8.66 -14.38
CA SER A 416 5.83 8.75 -12.99
C SER A 416 5.72 10.18 -12.45
N SER A 417 6.46 11.15 -13.01
CA SER A 417 6.45 12.56 -12.59
C SER A 417 5.44 13.42 -13.35
N GLU A 418 5.21 13.13 -14.64
CA GLU A 418 4.39 13.96 -15.52
C GLU A 418 3.15 13.23 -16.05
N GLY A 419 3.05 11.93 -15.75
CA GLY A 419 1.91 11.13 -16.19
C GLY A 419 2.03 10.65 -17.64
N VAL A 420 0.90 10.53 -18.30
CA VAL A 420 0.74 9.91 -19.62
C VAL A 420 1.27 10.81 -20.73
N VAL A 421 2.00 10.22 -21.70
CA VAL A 421 2.43 10.89 -22.92
C VAL A 421 1.29 10.88 -23.93
N THR A 422 0.46 11.92 -23.92
CA THR A 422 -0.76 12.04 -24.73
C THR A 422 -0.48 11.84 -26.22
N GLN A 423 0.62 12.39 -26.72
CA GLN A 423 1.02 12.25 -28.13
C GLN A 423 1.15 10.78 -28.56
N THR A 424 1.69 9.92 -27.71
CA THR A 424 1.82 8.48 -28.01
C THR A 424 0.45 7.81 -28.08
N LEU A 425 -0.48 8.17 -27.17
CA LEU A 425 -1.84 7.62 -27.19
C LEU A 425 -2.60 8.03 -28.45
N ASP A 426 -2.50 9.31 -28.82
CA ASP A 426 -3.16 9.82 -30.03
C ASP A 426 -2.68 9.11 -31.31
N LEU A 427 -1.38 8.86 -31.38
CA LEU A 427 -0.78 8.12 -32.49
C LEU A 427 -1.17 6.63 -32.52
N LEU A 428 -1.32 6.00 -31.36
CA LEU A 428 -1.84 4.63 -31.26
C LEU A 428 -3.29 4.51 -31.75
N MET A 429 -4.08 5.59 -31.64
CA MET A 429 -5.43 5.63 -32.20
C MET A 429 -5.45 5.88 -33.70
N GLN A 430 -4.46 6.62 -34.23
CA GLN A 430 -4.40 7.00 -35.65
C GLN A 430 -3.80 5.88 -36.53
N TYR A 431 -2.84 5.14 -36.00
CA TYR A 431 -2.08 4.16 -36.78
C TYR A 431 -2.44 2.73 -36.43
N PRO A 432 -2.65 1.81 -37.40
CA PRO A 432 -3.06 0.42 -37.17
C PRO A 432 -1.88 -0.45 -36.70
N LEU A 433 -1.15 0.01 -35.70
CA LEU A 433 -0.04 -0.75 -35.10
C LEU A 433 -0.50 -1.51 -33.86
N LYS A 434 0.18 -2.62 -33.56
CA LYS A 434 -0.09 -3.45 -32.38
C LYS A 434 0.98 -3.22 -31.33
N ILE A 435 0.55 -3.03 -30.10
CA ILE A 435 1.44 -3.09 -28.93
C ILE A 435 1.84 -4.56 -28.73
N THR A 436 3.14 -4.83 -28.79
CA THR A 436 3.69 -6.20 -28.68
C THR A 436 4.18 -6.51 -27.28
N ASP A 437 4.67 -5.49 -26.57
CA ASP A 437 5.19 -5.62 -25.21
C ASP A 437 5.32 -4.25 -24.53
N GLU A 438 5.63 -4.25 -23.21
CA GLU A 438 5.97 -3.06 -22.45
C GLU A 438 7.35 -3.20 -21.76
N VAL A 439 8.05 -2.09 -21.58
CA VAL A 439 9.30 -2.05 -20.85
C VAL A 439 9.29 -0.90 -19.85
N VAL A 440 9.56 -1.21 -18.59
CA VAL A 440 9.69 -0.22 -17.52
C VAL A 440 11.16 -0.13 -17.12
N ILE A 441 11.67 1.11 -17.08
CA ILE A 441 13.04 1.39 -16.60
C ILE A 441 13.02 2.41 -15.48
N PRO A 442 13.85 2.25 -14.43
CA PRO A 442 14.01 3.27 -13.41
C PRO A 442 14.81 4.45 -13.98
N ILE A 443 14.25 5.65 -13.87
CA ILE A 443 14.93 6.88 -14.24
C ILE A 443 15.70 7.41 -13.03
N ARG A 444 17.04 7.46 -13.13
CA ARG A 444 17.92 8.06 -12.13
C ARG A 444 18.66 9.23 -12.75
N GLN A 445 18.44 10.42 -12.22
CA GLN A 445 19.17 11.60 -12.63
C GLN A 445 20.56 11.58 -11.99
N CYS A 446 21.60 11.78 -12.79
CA CYS A 446 22.99 11.85 -12.35
C CYS A 446 23.59 13.19 -12.76
N LEU A 447 24.28 13.85 -11.85
CA LEU A 447 25.09 15.02 -12.18
C LEU A 447 26.46 14.53 -12.62
N LEU A 448 26.83 14.84 -13.88
CA LEU A 448 28.09 14.44 -14.49
C LEU A 448 29.00 15.65 -14.59
N GLY A 449 30.17 15.57 -13.98
CA GLY A 449 31.19 16.64 -14.03
C GLY A 449 32.59 16.05 -13.97
N ARG A 450 33.61 16.89 -14.14
CA ARG A 450 35.02 16.47 -14.00
C ARG A 450 35.40 16.46 -12.53
N GLU A 451 35.99 15.37 -12.09
CA GLU A 451 36.42 15.20 -10.71
C GLU A 451 37.39 16.32 -10.27
N GLY A 452 37.20 16.84 -9.08
CA GLY A 452 38.03 17.90 -8.50
C GLY A 452 37.86 19.30 -9.09
N MET A 453 36.93 19.51 -10.03
CA MET A 453 36.66 20.83 -10.61
C MET A 453 35.41 21.45 -10.02
N PRO A 454 35.43 22.78 -9.70
CA PRO A 454 34.23 23.49 -9.28
C PRO A 454 33.24 23.61 -10.43
N ILE A 455 31.96 23.40 -10.13
CA ILE A 455 30.88 23.51 -11.10
C ILE A 455 30.35 24.95 -11.09
N HIS A 456 30.38 25.59 -12.26
CA HIS A 456 29.90 26.95 -12.49
C HIS A 456 28.65 26.99 -13.37
N LYS A 457 28.41 25.90 -14.12
CA LYS A 457 27.31 25.81 -15.05
C LYS A 457 26.76 24.39 -15.10
N ILE A 458 25.45 24.24 -15.16
CA ILE A 458 24.78 22.93 -15.29
C ILE A 458 23.88 22.97 -16.52
N TYR A 459 24.03 21.98 -17.38
CA TYR A 459 23.16 21.73 -18.50
C TYR A 459 22.16 20.63 -18.17
N CYS A 460 20.88 20.78 -18.47
CA CYS A 460 19.89 19.73 -18.28
C CYS A 460 18.63 19.96 -19.13
N HIS A 461 17.87 18.91 -19.35
CA HIS A 461 16.54 19.04 -19.93
C HIS A 461 15.59 19.74 -18.96
N ALA A 462 14.61 20.53 -19.45
CA ALA A 462 13.66 21.28 -18.63
C ALA A 462 12.95 20.40 -17.57
N GLN A 463 12.56 19.20 -17.94
CA GLN A 463 11.96 18.19 -17.08
C GLN A 463 12.88 17.78 -15.92
N THR A 464 14.16 17.51 -16.23
CA THR A 464 15.19 17.16 -15.24
C THR A 464 15.43 18.29 -14.27
N LYS A 465 15.46 19.56 -14.77
CA LYS A 465 15.53 20.75 -13.91
C LYS A 465 14.37 20.81 -12.92
N GLY A 466 13.14 20.51 -13.38
CA GLY A 466 11.96 20.46 -12.52
C GLY A 466 12.08 19.37 -11.42
N GLN A 467 12.45 18.17 -11.81
CA GLN A 467 12.62 17.01 -10.91
C GLN A 467 13.75 17.21 -9.89
N CYS A 468 14.84 17.88 -10.27
CA CYS A 468 16.01 18.11 -9.43
C CYS A 468 16.01 19.46 -8.72
N ARG A 469 14.95 20.28 -8.82
CA ARG A 469 14.91 21.68 -8.34
C ARG A 469 15.39 21.81 -6.87
N GLY A 470 14.88 20.97 -5.96
CA GLY A 470 15.25 21.02 -4.55
C GLY A 470 16.74 20.71 -4.32
N TYR A 471 17.30 19.75 -5.03
CA TYR A 471 18.71 19.41 -4.97
C TYR A 471 19.60 20.55 -5.52
N LEU A 472 19.24 21.07 -6.69
CA LEU A 472 19.98 22.13 -7.37
C LEU A 472 19.99 23.43 -6.52
N SER A 473 18.84 23.85 -6.00
CA SER A 473 18.75 25.04 -5.16
C SER A 473 19.53 24.93 -3.84
N THR A 474 19.66 23.71 -3.29
CA THR A 474 20.35 23.49 -2.01
C THR A 474 21.87 23.33 -2.20
N LYS A 475 22.28 22.57 -3.21
CA LYS A 475 23.71 22.22 -3.41
C LYS A 475 24.45 23.18 -4.36
N PHE A 476 23.71 23.84 -5.26
CA PHE A 476 24.25 24.70 -6.30
C PHE A 476 23.48 26.02 -6.44
N PRO A 477 23.27 26.78 -5.35
CA PRO A 477 22.39 27.98 -5.35
C PRO A 477 22.88 29.09 -6.29
N ASN A 478 24.16 29.15 -6.58
CA ASN A 478 24.78 30.21 -7.40
C ASN A 478 25.24 29.73 -8.77
N VAL A 479 24.88 28.50 -9.17
CA VAL A 479 25.29 27.91 -10.44
C VAL A 479 24.24 28.21 -11.53
N GLN A 480 24.67 28.63 -12.69
CA GLN A 480 23.80 28.86 -13.83
C GLN A 480 23.29 27.53 -14.37
N VAL A 481 21.94 27.35 -14.42
CA VAL A 481 21.30 26.14 -14.98
C VAL A 481 20.70 26.47 -16.34
N LEU A 482 21.23 25.85 -17.41
CA LEU A 482 20.82 26.04 -18.79
C LEU A 482 20.03 24.84 -19.30
N GLU A 483 18.92 25.12 -19.98
CA GLU A 483 18.05 24.09 -20.53
C GLU A 483 18.53 23.66 -21.92
N THR A 484 18.40 22.36 -22.20
CA THR A 484 18.73 21.72 -23.46
C THR A 484 17.58 20.81 -23.92
N GLU A 485 17.59 20.43 -25.19
CA GLU A 485 16.54 19.57 -25.77
C GLU A 485 16.55 18.14 -25.22
N SER A 486 17.66 17.68 -24.66
CA SER A 486 17.78 16.36 -24.00
C SER A 486 18.93 16.31 -23.00
N ASN A 487 18.87 15.40 -22.00
CA ASN A 487 19.98 15.17 -21.08
C ASN A 487 21.24 14.61 -21.79
N ALA A 488 21.06 13.87 -22.88
CA ALA A 488 22.19 13.40 -23.68
C ALA A 488 22.95 14.59 -24.35
N LEU A 489 22.21 15.57 -24.87
CA LEU A 489 22.80 16.79 -25.41
C LEU A 489 23.43 17.65 -24.30
N ALA A 490 22.81 17.71 -23.14
CA ALA A 490 23.37 18.37 -21.94
C ALA A 490 24.75 17.80 -21.57
N ALA A 491 24.87 16.48 -21.53
CA ALA A 491 26.14 15.80 -21.26
C ALA A 491 27.21 16.11 -22.34
N GLN A 492 26.83 16.21 -23.61
CA GLN A 492 27.74 16.61 -24.68
C GLN A 492 28.25 18.04 -24.50
N PHE A 493 27.38 18.99 -24.13
CA PHE A 493 27.82 20.36 -23.86
C PHE A 493 28.73 20.43 -22.64
N ALA A 494 28.36 19.78 -21.54
CA ALA A 494 29.16 19.73 -20.34
C ALA A 494 30.56 19.10 -20.59
N SER A 495 30.66 18.10 -21.46
CA SER A 495 31.95 17.46 -21.79
C SER A 495 32.92 18.39 -22.48
N ARG A 496 32.43 19.41 -23.20
CA ARG A 496 33.22 20.36 -23.99
C ARG A 496 33.61 21.63 -23.23
N GLU A 497 32.98 21.89 -22.09
CA GLU A 497 33.16 23.11 -21.32
C GLU A 497 33.76 22.79 -19.94
N VAL A 498 34.84 23.50 -19.59
CA VAL A 498 35.52 23.35 -18.29
C VAL A 498 34.66 23.99 -17.20
N GLY A 499 34.41 23.28 -16.10
CA GLY A 499 33.54 23.75 -15.01
C GLY A 499 32.04 23.62 -15.33
N ALA A 500 31.66 22.90 -16.34
CA ALA A 500 30.27 22.51 -16.62
C ALA A 500 29.98 21.08 -16.17
N ALA A 501 28.68 20.84 -15.86
CA ALA A 501 28.18 19.53 -15.45
C ALA A 501 26.79 19.26 -16.10
#